data_81b8b2a0b110c6be055e72cb09f24296
#
_entry.id   81b8b2a0b110c6be055e72cb09f24296
#
_cell.length_a   1.000
_cell.length_b   1.000
_cell.length_c   1.000
_cell.angle_alpha   90.00
_cell.angle_beta   90.00
_cell.angle_gamma   90.00
#
_symmetry.space_group_name_H-M   'P 1'
#
loop_
_entity.id
_entity.type
_entity.pdbx_description
1 polymer ?
#
loop_
_entity_poly.entity_id
_entity_poly.type
_entity_poly.pdbx_seq_one_letter_code
_entity_poly.pdbx_strand_id
1 'polypeptide(L)'
;VLAKENEQVVGYVLAMTLASRSVVPMMTSLFDNFDELEVAGKKVTSYRPMVVGQVCVGKSQRGKGLFDKLYTAYREQYASTHDFAITSIALSNYRSMAAHQRVGFQVIHTFEDSIQPWSIVYWDWNSKSPQKT
;
A
#
# COMPACT_ATOMS: atom_id res chain seq x y z
N VAL A 1 -10.17 4.87 -4.08
CA VAL A 1 -11.15 3.78 -4.23
C VAL A 1 -12.06 3.76 -3.00
N LEU A 2 -13.34 3.79 -3.25
CA LEU A 2 -14.36 3.80 -2.20
C LEU A 2 -15.24 2.56 -2.29
N ALA A 3 -15.60 2.02 -1.14
CA ALA A 3 -16.63 0.99 -1.03
C ALA A 3 -17.87 1.61 -0.39
N LYS A 4 -19.02 1.39 -0.99
CA LYS A 4 -20.29 1.95 -0.50
C LYS A 4 -21.33 0.87 -0.27
N GLU A 5 -22.13 1.06 0.74
CA GLU A 5 -23.32 0.24 1.02
C GLU A 5 -24.45 1.18 1.34
N ASN A 6 -25.54 1.11 0.58
CA ASN A 6 -26.69 2.02 0.74
C ASN A 6 -26.28 3.48 0.76
N GLU A 7 -25.37 3.85 -0.15
CA GLU A 7 -24.82 5.20 -0.33
C GLU A 7 -23.93 5.69 0.79
N GLN A 8 -23.64 4.85 1.79
CA GLN A 8 -22.68 5.19 2.83
C GLN A 8 -21.32 4.59 2.50
N VAL A 9 -20.25 5.36 2.74
CA VAL A 9 -18.90 4.86 2.55
C VAL A 9 -18.59 3.92 3.71
N VAL A 10 -18.28 2.65 3.39
CA VAL A 10 -17.97 1.63 4.39
C VAL A 10 -16.50 1.20 4.35
N GLY A 11 -15.75 1.72 3.39
CA GLY A 11 -14.32 1.47 3.32
C GLY A 11 -13.68 2.28 2.20
N TYR A 12 -12.35 2.44 2.25
CA TYR A 12 -11.63 3.17 1.21
C TYR A 12 -10.15 2.83 1.22
N VAL A 13 -9.50 3.12 0.08
CA VAL A 13 -8.04 3.13 -0.06
C VAL A 13 -7.67 4.47 -0.68
N LEU A 14 -6.78 5.19 -0.03
CA LEU A 14 -6.24 6.45 -0.55
C LEU A 14 -5.03 6.17 -1.42
N ALA A 15 -5.03 6.72 -2.64
CA ALA A 15 -3.93 6.59 -3.58
C ALA A 15 -3.16 7.90 -3.65
N MET A 16 -1.81 7.79 -3.68
CA MET A 16 -0.92 8.94 -3.83
C MET A 16 0.20 8.59 -4.79
N THR A 17 0.66 9.59 -5.53
CA THR A 17 1.83 9.42 -6.40
C THR A 17 3.06 10.01 -5.72
N LEU A 18 4.24 9.83 -6.32
CA LEU A 18 5.46 10.46 -5.82
C LEU A 18 5.34 11.99 -5.78
N ALA A 19 4.51 12.57 -6.64
CA ALA A 19 4.29 14.01 -6.66
C ALA A 19 3.63 14.52 -5.38
N SER A 20 2.97 13.66 -4.63
CA SER A 20 2.32 14.05 -3.37
C SER A 20 3.30 14.24 -2.22
N ARG A 21 4.57 13.89 -2.43
CA ARG A 21 5.61 13.94 -1.40
C ARG A 21 5.69 15.31 -0.71
N SER A 22 5.57 16.38 -1.46
CA SER A 22 5.71 17.74 -0.93
C SER A 22 4.45 18.26 -0.25
N VAL A 23 3.30 17.59 -0.41
CA VAL A 23 2.02 18.08 0.10
C VAL A 23 1.42 17.23 1.22
N VAL A 24 2.09 16.14 1.61
CA VAL A 24 1.60 15.27 2.69
C VAL A 24 2.72 15.07 3.71
N PRO A 25 2.92 16.04 4.63
CA PRO A 25 4.03 15.97 5.60
C PRO A 25 4.01 14.72 6.49
N MET A 26 2.85 14.17 6.77
CA MET A 26 2.72 12.97 7.60
C MET A 26 3.38 11.75 7.00
N MET A 27 3.60 11.76 5.68
CA MET A 27 4.18 10.64 4.96
C MET A 27 5.66 10.86 4.66
N THR A 28 6.28 11.91 5.20
CA THR A 28 7.66 12.26 4.90
C THR A 28 8.63 11.11 5.17
N SER A 29 8.48 10.42 6.30
CA SER A 29 9.37 9.31 6.64
C SER A 29 9.33 8.19 5.61
N LEU A 30 8.16 7.88 5.08
CA LEU A 30 8.03 6.86 4.04
C LEU A 30 8.68 7.35 2.75
N PHE A 31 8.33 8.55 2.30
CA PHE A 31 8.85 9.07 1.03
C PHE A 31 10.38 9.26 1.06
N ASP A 32 10.94 9.64 2.21
CA ASP A 32 12.38 9.82 2.32
C ASP A 32 13.14 8.51 2.10
N ASN A 33 12.55 7.38 2.48
CA ASN A 33 13.18 6.09 2.26
C ASN A 33 13.22 5.72 0.79
N PHE A 34 12.31 6.27 -0.03
CA PHE A 34 12.25 5.91 -1.46
C PHE A 34 13.52 6.30 -2.21
N ASP A 35 14.21 7.34 -1.78
CA ASP A 35 15.41 7.80 -2.47
C ASP A 35 16.55 6.77 -2.42
N GLU A 36 16.59 5.94 -1.37
CA GLU A 36 17.63 4.94 -1.19
C GLU A 36 17.13 3.51 -1.40
N LEU A 37 15.82 3.32 -1.51
CA LEU A 37 15.22 2.00 -1.55
C LEU A 37 15.24 1.43 -2.96
N GLU A 38 15.54 0.13 -3.06
CA GLU A 38 15.58 -0.58 -4.35
C GLU A 38 14.58 -1.72 -4.37
N VAL A 39 14.02 -1.95 -5.56
CA VAL A 39 13.17 -3.10 -5.85
C VAL A 39 13.73 -3.73 -7.12
N ALA A 40 14.07 -5.02 -7.08
CA ALA A 40 14.62 -5.75 -8.21
C ALA A 40 15.84 -5.06 -8.83
N GLY A 41 16.71 -4.48 -7.99
CA GLY A 41 17.97 -3.86 -8.42
C GLY A 41 17.86 -2.45 -8.93
N LYS A 42 16.67 -1.84 -8.89
CA LYS A 42 16.47 -0.46 -9.34
C LYS A 42 15.83 0.36 -8.22
N LYS A 43 16.16 1.63 -8.16
CA LYS A 43 15.59 2.52 -7.14
C LYS A 43 14.08 2.66 -7.33
N VAL A 44 13.36 2.73 -6.21
CA VAL A 44 11.90 2.91 -6.21
C VAL A 44 11.50 4.11 -7.05
N THR A 45 12.29 5.19 -6.99
CA THR A 45 12.00 6.42 -7.73
C THR A 45 12.14 6.27 -9.24
N SER A 46 12.75 5.19 -9.73
CA SER A 46 12.85 4.93 -11.18
C SER A 46 11.61 4.20 -11.71
N TYR A 47 10.74 3.75 -10.83
CA TYR A 47 9.46 3.12 -11.19
C TYR A 47 8.34 4.15 -11.08
N ARG A 48 7.13 3.71 -11.40
CA ARG A 48 5.90 4.48 -11.21
C ARG A 48 5.10 3.86 -10.07
N PRO A 49 5.49 4.09 -8.82
CA PRO A 49 4.79 3.49 -7.69
C PRO A 49 3.48 4.21 -7.40
N MET A 50 2.48 3.46 -6.98
CA MET A 50 1.28 4.04 -6.41
C MET A 50 1.36 3.86 -4.90
N VAL A 51 1.42 4.96 -4.18
CA VAL A 51 1.57 4.93 -2.72
C VAL A 51 0.19 4.80 -2.09
N VAL A 52 0.05 3.86 -1.15
CA VAL A 52 -1.17 3.76 -0.37
C VAL A 52 -1.02 4.67 0.84
N GLY A 53 -1.83 5.73 0.87
CA GLY A 53 -1.81 6.67 1.98
C GLY A 53 -2.52 6.13 3.21
N GLN A 54 -3.63 5.43 2.98
CA GLN A 54 -4.41 4.83 4.06
C GLN A 54 -5.40 3.85 3.46
N VAL A 55 -5.63 2.74 4.16
CA VAL A 55 -6.72 1.82 3.85
C VAL A 55 -7.58 1.70 5.11
N CYS A 56 -8.87 1.78 4.93
CA CYS A 56 -9.81 1.75 6.05
C CYS A 56 -11.03 0.92 5.70
N VAL A 57 -11.41 0.02 6.61
CA VAL A 57 -12.61 -0.80 6.48
C VAL A 57 -13.49 -0.52 7.70
N GLY A 58 -14.73 -0.14 7.45
CA GLY A 58 -15.68 0.13 8.52
C GLY A 58 -15.86 -1.08 9.43
N LYS A 59 -16.05 -0.81 10.70
CA LYS A 59 -16.11 -1.86 11.72
C LYS A 59 -17.17 -2.92 11.39
N SER A 60 -18.32 -2.51 10.87
CA SER A 60 -19.40 -3.43 10.52
C SER A 60 -19.08 -4.31 9.32
N GLN A 61 -18.04 -3.97 8.55
CA GLN A 61 -17.67 -4.69 7.34
C GLN A 61 -16.46 -5.60 7.52
N ARG A 62 -15.87 -5.63 8.71
CA ARG A 62 -14.69 -6.46 8.97
C ARG A 62 -15.05 -7.93 8.91
N GLY A 63 -14.12 -8.73 8.39
CA GLY A 63 -14.32 -10.18 8.27
C GLY A 63 -15.19 -10.59 7.08
N LYS A 64 -15.55 -9.65 6.20
CA LYS A 64 -16.41 -9.93 5.04
C LYS A 64 -15.68 -9.84 3.70
N GLY A 65 -14.36 -9.75 3.72
CA GLY A 65 -13.56 -9.71 2.51
C GLY A 65 -13.48 -8.35 1.85
N LEU A 66 -13.98 -7.30 2.48
CA LEU A 66 -13.97 -5.96 1.90
C LEU A 66 -12.56 -5.42 1.68
N PHE A 67 -11.63 -5.70 2.60
CA PHE A 67 -10.23 -5.31 2.48
C PHE A 67 -9.64 -5.82 1.17
N ASP A 68 -9.84 -7.10 0.88
CA ASP A 68 -9.32 -7.73 -0.33
C ASP A 68 -9.98 -7.15 -1.57
N LYS A 69 -11.27 -6.86 -1.53
CA LYS A 69 -12.00 -6.25 -2.64
C LYS A 69 -11.53 -4.83 -2.92
N LEU A 70 -11.23 -4.06 -1.88
CA LEU A 70 -10.70 -2.71 -2.04
C LEU A 70 -9.35 -2.75 -2.76
N TYR A 71 -8.46 -3.65 -2.38
CA TYR A 71 -7.16 -3.74 -3.04
C TYR A 71 -7.26 -4.32 -4.45
N THR A 72 -8.20 -5.23 -4.71
CA THR A 72 -8.44 -5.70 -6.06
C THR A 72 -8.88 -4.55 -6.97
N ALA A 73 -9.81 -3.72 -6.50
CA ALA A 73 -10.26 -2.54 -7.25
C ALA A 73 -9.14 -1.52 -7.42
N TYR A 74 -8.31 -1.33 -6.41
CA TYR A 74 -7.15 -0.45 -6.45
C TYR A 74 -6.18 -0.89 -7.55
N ARG A 75 -5.88 -2.17 -7.61
CA ARG A 75 -5.02 -2.72 -8.65
C ARG A 75 -5.64 -2.53 -10.04
N GLU A 76 -6.91 -2.84 -10.18
CA GLU A 76 -7.61 -2.68 -11.46
C GLU A 76 -7.59 -1.24 -11.94
N GLN A 77 -7.67 -0.29 -11.00
CA GLN A 77 -7.65 1.13 -11.32
C GLN A 77 -6.28 1.61 -11.80
N TYR A 78 -5.20 1.13 -11.20
CA TYR A 78 -3.89 1.73 -11.36
C TYR A 78 -2.82 0.86 -12.01
N ALA A 79 -3.02 -0.44 -12.16
CA ALA A 79 -1.95 -1.32 -12.64
C ALA A 79 -1.55 -1.06 -14.10
N SER A 80 -2.42 -0.46 -14.90
CA SER A 80 -2.08 -0.14 -16.29
C SER A 80 -1.13 1.04 -16.41
N THR A 81 -1.06 1.89 -15.39
CA THR A 81 -0.25 3.12 -15.41
C THR A 81 0.84 3.17 -14.34
N HIS A 82 0.82 2.23 -13.41
CA HIS A 82 1.78 2.18 -12.30
C HIS A 82 2.33 0.78 -12.15
N ASP A 83 3.52 0.66 -11.55
CA ASP A 83 4.27 -0.59 -11.51
C ASP A 83 3.94 -1.44 -10.29
N PHE A 84 3.64 -0.82 -9.18
CA PHE A 84 3.34 -1.53 -7.93
C PHE A 84 2.67 -0.59 -6.93
N ALA A 85 2.04 -1.18 -5.92
CA ALA A 85 1.57 -0.45 -4.76
C ALA A 85 2.63 -0.53 -3.67
N ILE A 86 2.81 0.52 -2.90
CA ILE A 86 3.79 0.56 -1.82
C ILE A 86 3.24 1.36 -0.64
N THR A 87 3.52 0.90 0.56
CA THR A 87 3.10 1.59 1.77
C THR A 87 3.98 1.19 2.94
N SER A 88 3.76 1.80 4.09
CA SER A 88 4.43 1.42 5.34
C SER A 88 3.39 0.94 6.35
N ILE A 89 3.79 -0.04 7.15
CA ILE A 89 2.95 -0.62 8.20
C ILE A 89 3.79 -0.67 9.46
N ALA A 90 3.24 -0.19 10.59
CA ALA A 90 3.93 -0.27 11.87
C ALA A 90 4.24 -1.73 12.21
N LEU A 91 5.45 -2.01 12.70
CA LEU A 91 5.84 -3.37 13.05
C LEU A 91 4.91 -3.98 14.10
N SER A 92 4.35 -3.15 14.96
CA SER A 92 3.41 -3.62 15.99
C SER A 92 2.02 -3.92 15.44
N ASN A 93 1.73 -3.52 14.21
CA ASN A 93 0.40 -3.73 13.63
C ASN A 93 0.34 -5.06 12.89
N TYR A 94 0.35 -6.14 13.64
CA TYR A 94 0.36 -7.50 13.08
C TYR A 94 -0.85 -7.81 12.23
N ARG A 95 -1.99 -7.26 12.60
CA ARG A 95 -3.24 -7.49 11.87
C ARG A 95 -3.20 -6.89 10.49
N SER A 96 -2.73 -5.65 10.37
CA SER A 96 -2.57 -4.99 9.08
C SER A 96 -1.54 -5.70 8.23
N MET A 97 -0.41 -6.09 8.84
CA MET A 97 0.63 -6.82 8.10
C MET A 97 0.10 -8.12 7.52
N ALA A 98 -0.63 -8.90 8.33
CA ALA A 98 -1.18 -10.17 7.85
C ALA A 98 -2.17 -9.96 6.71
N ALA A 99 -3.01 -8.93 6.82
CA ALA A 99 -4.00 -8.62 5.77
C ALA A 99 -3.32 -8.19 4.47
N HIS A 100 -2.27 -7.36 4.55
CA HIS A 100 -1.54 -6.93 3.37
C HIS A 100 -0.77 -8.09 2.73
N GLN A 101 -0.15 -8.95 3.54
CA GLN A 101 0.55 -10.13 3.01
C GLN A 101 -0.40 -11.08 2.31
N ARG A 102 -1.63 -11.24 2.82
CA ARG A 102 -2.64 -12.07 2.17
C ARG A 102 -3.00 -11.55 0.78
N VAL A 103 -3.04 -10.24 0.59
CA VAL A 103 -3.30 -9.62 -0.71
C VAL A 103 -2.14 -9.84 -1.68
N GLY A 104 -0.92 -9.88 -1.19
CA GLY A 104 0.26 -10.08 -2.03
C GLY A 104 1.42 -9.12 -1.74
N PHE A 105 1.28 -8.27 -0.74
CA PHE A 105 2.37 -7.38 -0.34
C PHE A 105 3.49 -8.15 0.32
N GLN A 106 4.73 -7.73 0.09
CA GLN A 106 5.92 -8.30 0.72
C GLN A 106 6.75 -7.19 1.35
N VAL A 107 7.39 -7.54 2.45
CA VAL A 107 8.30 -6.60 3.14
C VAL A 107 9.59 -6.47 2.34
N ILE A 108 10.00 -5.24 2.06
CA ILE A 108 11.25 -4.96 1.36
C ILE A 108 12.22 -4.14 2.18
N HIS A 109 11.78 -3.53 3.27
CA HIS A 109 12.65 -2.69 4.08
C HIS A 109 11.99 -2.41 5.42
N THR A 110 12.80 -2.10 6.44
CA THR A 110 12.31 -1.62 7.73
C THR A 110 13.08 -0.35 8.09
N PHE A 111 12.40 0.56 8.76
CA PHE A 111 13.03 1.78 9.24
C PHE A 111 12.36 2.22 10.53
N GLU A 112 12.99 3.15 11.22
CA GLU A 112 12.45 3.67 12.47
C GLU A 112 12.36 5.19 12.36
N ASP A 113 11.20 5.76 12.71
CA ASP A 113 11.06 7.21 12.83
C ASP A 113 11.05 7.59 14.31
N SER A 114 10.69 8.83 14.62
CA SER A 114 10.68 9.33 16.00
C SER A 114 9.59 8.68 16.86
N ILE A 115 8.68 7.95 16.27
CA ILE A 115 7.52 7.37 16.96
C ILE A 115 7.66 5.87 17.14
N GLN A 116 8.01 5.14 16.09
CA GLN A 116 8.02 3.68 16.12
C GLN A 116 8.71 3.10 14.89
N PRO A 117 9.02 1.77 14.93
CA PRO A 117 9.55 1.10 13.74
C PRO A 117 8.43 0.77 12.74
N TRP A 118 8.80 0.78 11.46
CA TRP A 118 7.90 0.57 10.34
C TRP A 118 8.49 -0.45 9.37
N SER A 119 7.60 -1.19 8.70
CA SER A 119 7.97 -2.01 7.54
C SER A 119 7.46 -1.34 6.28
N ILE A 120 8.28 -1.31 5.25
CA ILE A 120 7.84 -0.91 3.92
C ILE A 120 7.49 -2.18 3.17
N VAL A 121 6.28 -2.21 2.63
CA VAL A 121 5.77 -3.36 1.89
C VAL A 121 5.34 -2.92 0.51
N TYR A 122 5.53 -3.79 -0.50
CA TYR A 122 5.09 -3.49 -1.85
C TYR A 122 4.38 -4.68 -2.46
N TRP A 123 3.51 -4.39 -3.41
CA TRP A 123 2.74 -5.39 -4.14
C TRP A 123 3.00 -5.19 -5.62
N ASP A 124 3.76 -6.12 -6.22
CA ASP A 124 4.21 -6.03 -7.60
C ASP A 124 3.05 -6.35 -8.55
N TRP A 125 2.74 -5.38 -9.41
CA TRP A 125 1.66 -5.52 -10.38
C TRP A 125 2.16 -5.94 -11.76
N ASN A 126 3.47 -5.90 -11.97
CA ASN A 126 4.07 -6.24 -13.26
C ASN A 126 4.60 -7.66 -13.31
N SER A 127 4.52 -8.39 -12.21
CA SER A 127 4.97 -9.76 -12.16
C SER A 127 4.10 -10.63 -13.07
N LYS A 128 4.73 -11.44 -13.89
CA LYS A 128 4.03 -12.38 -14.75
C LYS A 128 3.96 -13.78 -14.16
N SER A 129 4.60 -13.96 -13.02
CA SER A 129 4.51 -15.25 -12.32
C SER A 129 3.14 -15.37 -11.68
N PRO A 130 2.49 -16.53 -11.81
CA PRO A 130 1.28 -16.77 -11.02
C PRO A 130 1.65 -16.69 -9.56
N GLN A 131 0.90 -16.03 -8.86
CA GLN A 131 1.23 -15.80 -7.48
C GLN A 131 0.76 -16.98 -6.68
N LYS A 132 1.15 -17.31 -6.90
CA LYS A 132 0.64 -17.93 -6.49
C LYS A 132 0.18 -18.71 -6.36
N THR A 133 0.48 -18.78 -6.57
CA THR A 133 -0.08 -19.23 -6.82
C THR A 133 -0.27 -19.51 -6.19
#